data_3e16e61b4e7b4d504d6e8bed17fb0f78
#
_entry.id   3e16e61b4e7b4d504d6e8bed17fb0f78
#
_cell.length_a   1.000
_cell.length_b   1.000
_cell.length_c   1.000
_cell.angle_alpha   90.00
_cell.angle_beta   90.00
_cell.angle_gamma   90.00
#
_symmetry.space_group_name_H-M   'P 1'
#
loop_
_entity.id
_entity.type
_entity.pdbx_description
1 polymer ?
#
loop_
_entity_poly.entity_id
_entity_poly.type
_entity_poly.pdbx_seq_one_letter_code
_entity_poly.pdbx_strand_id
1 'polypeptide(L)'
;MKKRTLAILTAALTGAMCAVPVFAEDYSGEDPQLEKNVKILTIWAEDSDNGALLNKICENYQKNVNPNFTWEYEMVASDNLQQKIATLAASNDLPDLFAYEAGAPLNVLIDSGKVKNISEAIAEIGTEDCLNSGAVELLKGLSGTEDLYDLPLGLNVEGFWYNKELFEKADCEVPETWDEFEEVLQKLADADIQPLTTGGADKWGATRLINAYAVRTAGNDIMTKAANGDVDYTDEKLIAAADKIAEWAEKGYFGKGITTVDMSTAGSMLMSGKAAIFYNGSWFTQNLTDDTQNPAGEDGIGFFNIPIEDEEISSATSYSMNCGNILALDNDKYDEATGWFLKYYMENIGNLAMEEQGTVKGYTYDVAAEDMDGYTKLVLEEIDKSTEGFAWWEAKMPSEISKTAQENVQPLLNGEMTGEEYMQSIQDVYDMQ
;
A
#
# COMPACT_ATOMS: atom_id res chain seq x y z
N MET A 1 -31.15 -2.69 79.90
CA MET A 1 -30.29 -2.41 78.75
C MET A 1 -30.79 -3.32 77.62
N LYS A 2 -31.52 -2.73 76.64
CA LYS A 2 -32.13 -3.46 75.52
C LYS A 2 -31.23 -3.33 74.30
N LYS A 3 -30.68 -4.47 73.82
CA LYS A 3 -29.98 -4.55 72.53
C LYS A 3 -30.99 -4.49 71.38
N ARG A 4 -30.86 -3.53 70.49
CA ARG A 4 -31.62 -3.47 69.24
C ARG A 4 -30.76 -4.10 68.15
N THR A 5 -31.26 -5.22 67.58
CA THR A 5 -30.70 -5.88 66.41
C THR A 5 -31.24 -5.20 65.16
N LEU A 6 -30.34 -4.69 64.36
CA LEU A 6 -30.65 -4.07 63.03
C LEU A 6 -30.58 -5.16 62.00
N ALA A 7 -31.68 -5.50 61.38
CA ALA A 7 -31.74 -6.42 60.25
C ALA A 7 -31.49 -5.64 58.95
N ILE A 8 -30.40 -5.96 58.26
CA ILE A 8 -30.11 -5.43 56.94
C ILE A 8 -30.77 -6.38 55.91
N LEU A 9 -31.76 -5.84 55.22
CA LEU A 9 -32.43 -6.51 54.09
C LEU A 9 -31.56 -6.28 52.83
N THR A 10 -30.86 -7.31 52.38
CA THR A 10 -30.14 -7.30 51.11
C THR A 10 -31.12 -7.71 50.00
N ALA A 11 -31.59 -6.77 49.22
CA ALA A 11 -32.37 -7.03 48.02
C ALA A 11 -31.41 -7.44 46.91
N ALA A 12 -31.35 -8.72 46.52
CA ALA A 12 -30.67 -9.19 45.35
C ALA A 12 -31.53 -8.84 44.11
N LEU A 13 -31.12 -7.82 43.37
CA LEU A 13 -31.61 -7.63 42.01
C LEU A 13 -30.92 -8.65 41.09
N THR A 14 -31.59 -9.72 40.79
CA THR A 14 -31.27 -10.59 39.67
C THR A 14 -31.72 -9.90 38.39
N GLY A 15 -30.80 -9.17 37.75
CA GLY A 15 -30.99 -8.73 36.37
C GLY A 15 -30.98 -9.96 35.48
N ALA A 16 -32.15 -10.34 34.96
CA ALA A 16 -32.22 -11.25 33.83
C ALA A 16 -31.66 -10.52 32.62
N MET A 17 -30.38 -10.80 32.27
CA MET A 17 -29.90 -10.53 30.93
C MET A 17 -30.70 -11.47 30.01
N CYS A 18 -31.68 -10.89 29.29
CA CYS A 18 -32.22 -11.52 28.10
C CYS A 18 -31.06 -11.54 27.08
N ALA A 19 -30.36 -12.66 26.98
CA ALA A 19 -29.55 -12.93 25.81
C ALA A 19 -30.55 -13.02 24.64
N VAL A 20 -30.61 -11.97 23.84
CA VAL A 20 -31.22 -12.06 22.51
C VAL A 20 -30.33 -13.06 21.77
N PRO A 21 -30.87 -14.20 21.25
CA PRO A 21 -30.07 -15.04 20.39
C PRO A 21 -29.69 -14.19 19.19
N VAL A 22 -28.41 -13.88 19.02
CA VAL A 22 -27.86 -13.41 17.76
C VAL A 22 -27.95 -14.63 16.87
N PHE A 23 -28.95 -14.70 16.01
CA PHE A 23 -28.95 -15.63 14.91
C PHE A 23 -27.81 -15.18 14.02
N ALA A 24 -26.83 -16.06 13.79
CA ALA A 24 -25.85 -15.85 12.74
C ALA A 24 -26.65 -15.69 11.42
N GLU A 25 -26.36 -14.63 10.68
CA GLU A 25 -26.98 -14.39 9.39
C GLU A 25 -26.55 -15.49 8.42
N ASP A 26 -27.48 -15.99 7.61
CA ASP A 26 -27.25 -17.12 6.70
C ASP A 26 -27.00 -16.60 5.27
N TYR A 27 -25.73 -16.50 4.88
CA TYR A 27 -25.30 -16.08 3.55
C TYR A 27 -25.18 -17.22 2.54
N SER A 28 -25.72 -18.41 2.85
CA SER A 28 -25.67 -19.58 1.94
C SER A 28 -26.76 -19.60 0.87
N GLY A 29 -27.76 -18.72 0.99
CA GLY A 29 -28.91 -18.60 0.10
C GLY A 29 -28.74 -17.59 -1.03
N GLU A 30 -29.87 -17.23 -1.64
CA GLU A 30 -29.92 -16.09 -2.57
C GLU A 30 -29.94 -14.77 -1.79
N ASP A 31 -29.31 -13.74 -2.35
CA ASP A 31 -29.29 -12.38 -1.80
C ASP A 31 -30.75 -11.88 -1.57
N PRO A 32 -31.12 -11.47 -0.36
CA PRO A 32 -32.49 -11.02 -0.06
C PRO A 32 -32.85 -9.66 -0.67
N GLN A 33 -31.91 -9.03 -1.41
CA GLN A 33 -32.07 -7.74 -2.07
C GLN A 33 -32.51 -6.60 -1.13
N LEU A 34 -31.88 -6.56 0.05
CA LEU A 34 -32.11 -5.52 1.03
C LEU A 34 -31.75 -4.14 0.48
N GLU A 35 -32.52 -3.12 0.84
CA GLU A 35 -32.20 -1.74 0.52
C GLU A 35 -30.95 -1.30 1.29
N LYS A 36 -29.92 -0.83 0.55
CA LYS A 36 -28.69 -0.30 1.15
C LYS A 36 -28.11 0.79 0.26
N ASN A 37 -27.76 1.90 0.90
CA ASN A 37 -26.92 2.93 0.30
C ASN A 37 -25.54 2.91 0.96
N VAL A 38 -24.52 2.56 0.20
CA VAL A 38 -23.14 2.46 0.68
C VAL A 38 -22.39 3.75 0.36
N LYS A 39 -21.78 4.39 1.35
CA LYS A 39 -20.88 5.52 1.15
C LYS A 39 -19.46 5.04 1.02
N ILE A 40 -18.79 5.43 -0.06
CA ILE A 40 -17.41 5.06 -0.37
C ILE A 40 -16.58 6.34 -0.42
N LEU A 41 -15.47 6.37 0.35
CA LEU A 41 -14.50 7.45 0.32
C LEU A 41 -13.13 6.91 -0.09
N THR A 42 -12.54 7.52 -1.12
CA THR A 42 -11.26 7.08 -1.68
C THR A 42 -10.34 8.24 -2.05
N ILE A 43 -9.16 7.90 -2.60
CA ILE A 43 -8.20 8.85 -3.19
C ILE A 43 -8.19 8.82 -4.71
N TRP A 44 -8.93 7.91 -5.34
CA TRP A 44 -8.98 7.75 -6.80
C TRP A 44 -10.22 8.41 -7.37
N ALA A 45 -10.12 8.92 -8.60
CA ALA A 45 -11.30 9.38 -9.33
C ALA A 45 -12.20 8.19 -9.70
N GLU A 46 -13.49 8.45 -9.90
CA GLU A 46 -14.50 7.42 -10.17
C GLU A 46 -14.21 6.58 -11.42
N ASP A 47 -13.48 7.16 -12.38
CA ASP A 47 -13.18 6.60 -13.71
C ASP A 47 -11.73 6.16 -13.87
N SER A 48 -10.95 6.11 -12.79
CA SER A 48 -9.54 5.72 -12.83
C SER A 48 -9.16 4.73 -11.73
N ASP A 49 -8.14 3.93 -12.00
CA ASP A 49 -7.50 3.00 -11.06
C ASP A 49 -8.51 2.16 -10.23
N ASN A 50 -8.27 2.09 -8.93
CA ASN A 50 -9.17 1.41 -8.00
C ASN A 50 -10.56 2.07 -7.88
N GLY A 51 -10.68 3.36 -8.23
CA GLY A 51 -11.97 4.05 -8.26
C GLY A 51 -12.89 3.46 -9.33
N ALA A 52 -12.38 3.28 -10.56
CA ALA A 52 -13.12 2.64 -11.64
C ALA A 52 -13.53 1.20 -11.27
N LEU A 53 -12.61 0.45 -10.62
CA LEU A 53 -12.86 -0.92 -10.20
C LEU A 53 -13.97 -0.99 -9.12
N LEU A 54 -13.91 -0.12 -8.10
CA LEU A 54 -14.92 -0.05 -7.04
C LEU A 54 -16.30 0.37 -7.58
N ASN A 55 -16.36 1.33 -8.50
CA ASN A 55 -17.62 1.69 -9.14
C ASN A 55 -18.17 0.56 -9.98
N LYS A 56 -17.31 -0.11 -10.76
CA LYS A 56 -17.71 -1.23 -11.62
C LYS A 56 -18.28 -2.41 -10.81
N ILE A 57 -17.68 -2.75 -9.67
CA ILE A 57 -18.21 -3.83 -8.82
C ILE A 57 -19.56 -3.45 -8.21
N CYS A 58 -19.76 -2.17 -7.82
CA CYS A 58 -21.05 -1.67 -7.34
C CYS A 58 -22.12 -1.70 -8.43
N GLU A 59 -21.79 -1.26 -9.64
CA GLU A 59 -22.68 -1.32 -10.83
C GLU A 59 -23.10 -2.77 -11.14
N ASN A 60 -22.13 -3.69 -11.13
CA ASN A 60 -22.38 -5.09 -11.40
C ASN A 60 -23.26 -5.73 -10.33
N TYR A 61 -23.05 -5.42 -9.07
CA TYR A 61 -23.87 -5.90 -7.96
C TYR A 61 -25.31 -5.37 -8.07
N GLN A 62 -25.46 -4.05 -8.26
CA GLN A 62 -26.79 -3.45 -8.45
C GLN A 62 -27.54 -4.05 -9.63
N LYS A 63 -26.89 -4.19 -10.76
CA LYS A 63 -27.52 -4.63 -12.01
C LYS A 63 -27.88 -6.12 -12.01
N ASN A 64 -26.99 -6.95 -11.44
CA ASN A 64 -27.08 -8.39 -11.63
C ASN A 64 -27.63 -9.13 -10.39
N VAL A 65 -27.57 -8.52 -9.18
CA VAL A 65 -27.92 -9.17 -7.92
C VAL A 65 -28.97 -8.38 -7.16
N ASN A 66 -28.67 -7.14 -6.74
CA ASN A 66 -29.55 -6.37 -5.85
C ASN A 66 -29.92 -5.00 -6.46
N PRO A 67 -31.05 -4.86 -7.14
CA PRO A 67 -31.47 -3.60 -7.75
C PRO A 67 -31.81 -2.49 -6.73
N ASN A 68 -31.94 -2.83 -5.43
CA ASN A 68 -32.20 -1.88 -4.35
C ASN A 68 -30.90 -1.34 -3.72
N PHE A 69 -29.74 -1.85 -4.15
CA PHE A 69 -28.45 -1.33 -3.75
C PHE A 69 -28.11 -0.03 -4.47
N THR A 70 -27.60 0.95 -3.72
CA THR A 70 -27.08 2.22 -4.27
C THR A 70 -25.79 2.59 -3.56
N TRP A 71 -25.00 3.48 -4.15
CA TRP A 71 -23.78 3.98 -3.50
C TRP A 71 -23.55 5.46 -3.80
N GLU A 72 -22.83 6.09 -2.89
CA GLU A 72 -22.30 7.44 -3.03
C GLU A 72 -20.79 7.37 -3.01
N TYR A 73 -20.12 8.00 -3.96
CA TYR A 73 -18.67 7.97 -4.10
C TYR A 73 -18.09 9.36 -3.82
N GLU A 74 -17.11 9.45 -2.92
CA GLU A 74 -16.37 10.67 -2.59
C GLU A 74 -14.87 10.44 -2.81
N MET A 75 -14.22 11.34 -3.54
CA MET A 75 -12.77 11.38 -3.68
C MET A 75 -12.19 12.49 -2.81
N VAL A 76 -11.07 12.21 -2.13
CA VAL A 76 -10.26 13.19 -1.41
C VAL A 76 -8.82 13.11 -1.90
N ALA A 77 -8.08 14.23 -1.92
CA ALA A 77 -6.67 14.19 -2.26
C ALA A 77 -5.88 13.34 -1.25
N SER A 78 -4.92 12.56 -1.74
CA SER A 78 -4.18 11.56 -0.96
C SER A 78 -3.53 12.15 0.30
N ASP A 79 -2.96 13.36 0.21
CA ASP A 79 -2.33 14.08 1.32
C ASP A 79 -3.33 14.55 2.41
N ASN A 80 -4.62 14.57 2.10
CA ASN A 80 -5.69 14.95 3.03
C ASN A 80 -6.45 13.73 3.61
N LEU A 81 -6.19 12.52 3.13
CA LEU A 81 -6.95 11.31 3.49
C LEU A 81 -6.90 11.04 4.98
N GLN A 82 -5.72 10.98 5.57
CA GLN A 82 -5.55 10.66 7.00
C GLN A 82 -6.30 11.66 7.89
N GLN A 83 -6.16 12.96 7.61
CA GLN A 83 -6.85 14.02 8.37
C GLN A 83 -8.39 13.94 8.21
N LYS A 84 -8.86 13.65 6.99
CA LYS A 84 -10.30 13.47 6.72
C LYS A 84 -10.85 12.30 7.52
N ILE A 85 -10.22 11.13 7.44
CA ILE A 85 -10.63 9.91 8.16
C ILE A 85 -10.59 10.14 9.68
N ALA A 86 -9.54 10.72 10.23
CA ALA A 86 -9.45 11.03 11.65
C ALA A 86 -10.60 11.94 12.12
N THR A 87 -10.98 12.95 11.31
CA THR A 87 -12.10 13.84 11.61
C THR A 87 -13.44 13.10 11.61
N LEU A 88 -13.66 12.24 10.62
CA LEU A 88 -14.89 11.45 10.49
C LEU A 88 -14.99 10.40 11.61
N ALA A 89 -13.90 9.74 11.96
CA ALA A 89 -13.83 8.78 13.07
C ALA A 89 -14.17 9.46 14.41
N ALA A 90 -13.62 10.66 14.66
CA ALA A 90 -13.90 11.43 15.88
C ALA A 90 -15.37 11.88 16.00
N SER A 91 -16.06 12.08 14.86
CA SER A 91 -17.49 12.44 14.82
C SER A 91 -18.42 11.23 14.71
N ASN A 92 -17.92 9.99 14.68
CA ASN A 92 -18.67 8.76 14.40
C ASN A 92 -19.44 8.81 13.07
N ASP A 93 -18.80 9.35 12.03
CA ASP A 93 -19.40 9.51 10.70
C ASP A 93 -18.48 8.96 9.59
N LEU A 94 -17.73 7.88 9.89
CA LEU A 94 -16.95 7.17 8.87
C LEU A 94 -17.88 6.70 7.75
N PRO A 95 -17.43 6.68 6.48
CA PRO A 95 -18.19 6.06 5.39
C PRO A 95 -18.31 4.55 5.61
N ASP A 96 -19.24 3.88 4.93
CA ASP A 96 -19.38 2.41 5.01
C ASP A 96 -18.08 1.71 4.58
N LEU A 97 -17.48 2.16 3.47
CA LEU A 97 -16.18 1.73 2.95
C LEU A 97 -15.26 2.93 2.75
N PHE A 98 -14.00 2.80 3.09
CA PHE A 98 -13.04 3.88 2.85
C PHE A 98 -11.64 3.36 2.58
N ALA A 99 -10.96 4.02 1.64
CA ALA A 99 -9.54 3.78 1.40
C ALA A 99 -8.74 4.35 2.59
N TYR A 100 -7.70 3.61 3.00
CA TYR A 100 -6.81 4.05 4.07
C TYR A 100 -5.42 3.43 3.89
N GLU A 101 -4.52 3.73 4.81
CA GLU A 101 -3.18 3.17 4.86
C GLU A 101 -3.14 2.01 5.87
N ALA A 102 -2.61 0.86 5.46
CA ALA A 102 -2.38 -0.27 6.35
C ALA A 102 -1.29 0.04 7.39
N GLY A 103 -1.26 -0.72 8.48
CA GLY A 103 -0.26 -0.61 9.53
C GLY A 103 -0.58 0.46 10.57
N ALA A 104 0.41 1.26 10.98
CA ALA A 104 0.28 2.19 12.10
C ALA A 104 -0.90 3.16 12.02
N PRO A 105 -1.24 3.76 10.86
CA PRO A 105 -2.43 4.61 10.75
C PRO A 105 -3.73 3.86 11.04
N LEU A 106 -3.88 2.64 10.49
CA LEU A 106 -5.08 1.83 10.69
C LEU A 106 -5.22 1.34 12.14
N ASN A 107 -4.12 1.06 12.83
CA ASN A 107 -4.13 0.57 14.20
C ASN A 107 -4.86 1.52 15.15
N VAL A 108 -4.78 2.84 14.93
CA VAL A 108 -5.55 3.83 15.70
C VAL A 108 -7.06 3.59 15.61
N LEU A 109 -7.54 3.19 14.43
CA LEU A 109 -8.96 2.87 14.21
C LEU A 109 -9.33 1.49 14.77
N ILE A 110 -8.43 0.51 14.66
CA ILE A 110 -8.58 -0.84 15.25
C ILE A 110 -8.73 -0.73 16.76
N ASP A 111 -7.79 -0.05 17.44
CA ASP A 111 -7.75 0.13 18.88
C ASP A 111 -8.99 0.87 19.42
N SER A 112 -9.56 1.75 18.62
CA SER A 112 -10.78 2.47 18.95
C SER A 112 -12.09 1.74 18.58
N GLY A 113 -11.99 0.52 17.99
CA GLY A 113 -13.14 -0.30 17.57
C GLY A 113 -13.95 0.28 16.42
N LYS A 114 -13.33 1.14 15.58
CA LYS A 114 -14.00 1.84 14.50
C LYS A 114 -14.08 1.06 13.20
N VAL A 115 -13.19 0.10 13.02
CA VAL A 115 -13.14 -0.73 11.81
C VAL A 115 -13.62 -2.14 12.09
N LYS A 116 -14.32 -2.72 11.12
CA LYS A 116 -14.83 -4.09 11.18
C LYS A 116 -13.68 -5.09 11.19
N ASN A 117 -13.79 -6.11 12.02
CA ASN A 117 -12.94 -7.29 11.93
C ASN A 117 -13.29 -8.05 10.65
N ILE A 118 -12.38 -8.01 9.67
CA ILE A 118 -12.58 -8.64 8.37
C ILE A 118 -12.46 -10.16 8.47
N SER A 119 -11.56 -10.68 9.34
CA SER A 119 -11.48 -12.14 9.55
C SER A 119 -12.82 -12.72 9.99
N GLU A 120 -13.53 -12.06 10.91
CA GLU A 120 -14.88 -12.46 11.34
C GLU A 120 -15.90 -12.33 10.20
N ALA A 121 -15.86 -11.19 9.47
CA ALA A 121 -16.82 -10.92 8.40
C ALA A 121 -16.72 -11.94 7.25
N ILE A 122 -15.50 -12.24 6.76
CA ILE A 122 -15.30 -13.19 5.65
C ILE A 122 -15.60 -14.65 6.06
N ALA A 123 -15.36 -15.02 7.34
CA ALA A 123 -15.76 -16.32 7.87
C ALA A 123 -17.29 -16.44 7.94
N GLU A 124 -18.01 -15.38 8.33
CA GLU A 124 -19.46 -15.35 8.39
C GLU A 124 -20.11 -15.48 7.00
N ILE A 125 -19.56 -14.80 5.99
CA ILE A 125 -20.07 -14.84 4.61
C ILE A 125 -19.48 -15.98 3.77
N GLY A 126 -18.50 -16.75 4.30
CA GLY A 126 -17.91 -17.94 3.66
C GLY A 126 -17.04 -17.61 2.44
N THR A 127 -16.18 -16.58 2.54
CA THR A 127 -15.34 -16.09 1.44
C THR A 127 -13.83 -16.03 1.78
N GLU A 128 -13.38 -16.77 2.80
CA GLU A 128 -11.96 -16.78 3.21
C GLU A 128 -11.04 -17.21 2.07
N ASP A 129 -11.48 -18.15 1.24
CA ASP A 129 -10.72 -18.67 0.10
C ASP A 129 -10.59 -17.65 -1.08
N CYS A 130 -11.30 -16.53 -1.02
CA CYS A 130 -11.21 -15.49 -2.03
C CYS A 130 -9.98 -14.59 -1.87
N LEU A 131 -9.29 -14.62 -0.72
CA LEU A 131 -8.08 -13.84 -0.47
C LEU A 131 -6.81 -14.63 -0.79
N ASN A 132 -5.82 -13.91 -1.32
CA ASN A 132 -4.46 -14.44 -1.46
C ASN A 132 -3.80 -14.52 -0.07
N SER A 133 -3.24 -15.67 0.27
CA SER A 133 -2.63 -15.88 1.60
C SER A 133 -1.45 -14.94 1.87
N GLY A 134 -0.64 -14.61 0.85
CA GLY A 134 0.46 -13.65 0.99
C GLY A 134 -0.02 -12.23 1.29
N ALA A 135 -1.13 -11.80 0.70
CA ALA A 135 -1.75 -10.51 1.02
C ALA A 135 -2.28 -10.48 2.47
N VAL A 136 -2.93 -11.58 2.91
CA VAL A 136 -3.43 -11.71 4.29
C VAL A 136 -2.28 -11.66 5.30
N GLU A 137 -1.20 -12.42 5.07
CA GLU A 137 -0.02 -12.43 5.94
C GLU A 137 0.64 -11.06 6.02
N LEU A 138 0.78 -10.38 4.88
CA LEU A 138 1.35 -9.04 4.81
C LEU A 138 0.51 -8.02 5.61
N LEU A 139 -0.81 -7.99 5.42
CA LEU A 139 -1.70 -7.05 6.11
C LEU A 139 -1.74 -7.29 7.62
N LYS A 140 -1.84 -8.55 8.06
CA LYS A 140 -1.73 -8.91 9.47
C LYS A 140 -0.37 -8.54 10.06
N GLY A 141 0.71 -8.76 9.32
CA GLY A 141 2.06 -8.36 9.71
C GLY A 141 2.23 -6.84 9.84
N LEU A 142 1.58 -6.06 8.97
CA LEU A 142 1.60 -4.60 9.03
C LEU A 142 0.86 -4.05 10.26
N SER A 143 -0.32 -4.57 10.55
CA SER A 143 -1.10 -4.17 11.73
C SER A 143 -0.59 -4.81 13.03
N GLY A 144 0.16 -5.92 12.96
CA GLY A 144 0.63 -6.66 14.13
C GLY A 144 -0.50 -7.38 14.87
N THR A 145 -1.59 -7.74 14.17
CA THR A 145 -2.78 -8.38 14.72
C THR A 145 -2.91 -9.82 14.23
N GLU A 146 -3.57 -10.68 15.02
CA GLU A 146 -3.92 -12.04 14.62
C GLU A 146 -5.06 -12.06 13.59
N ASP A 147 -5.93 -11.05 13.62
CA ASP A 147 -7.06 -10.88 12.73
C ASP A 147 -6.78 -9.86 11.63
N LEU A 148 -7.49 -9.98 10.51
CA LEU A 148 -7.49 -9.02 9.42
C LEU A 148 -8.55 -7.95 9.68
N TYR A 149 -8.20 -6.66 9.46
CA TYR A 149 -9.09 -5.51 9.65
C TYR A 149 -9.26 -4.66 8.38
N ASP A 150 -8.64 -5.07 7.30
CA ASP A 150 -8.61 -4.37 6.03
C ASP A 150 -8.64 -5.33 4.84
N LEU A 151 -9.07 -4.85 3.71
CA LEU A 151 -9.10 -5.58 2.45
C LEU A 151 -8.01 -5.03 1.51
N PRO A 152 -7.24 -5.88 0.84
CA PRO A 152 -6.23 -5.43 -0.09
C PRO A 152 -6.85 -4.76 -1.33
N LEU A 153 -6.20 -3.73 -1.85
CA LEU A 153 -6.47 -3.16 -3.17
C LEU A 153 -5.25 -3.28 -4.10
N GLY A 154 -4.32 -4.14 -3.74
CA GLY A 154 -3.14 -4.53 -4.48
C GLY A 154 -2.45 -5.71 -3.80
N LEU A 155 -1.66 -6.44 -4.55
CA LEU A 155 -0.55 -7.27 -4.07
C LEU A 155 0.62 -6.91 -4.97
N ASN A 156 1.40 -5.96 -4.48
CA ASN A 156 2.40 -5.30 -5.29
C ASN A 156 3.80 -5.66 -4.83
N VAL A 157 4.70 -5.82 -5.78
CA VAL A 157 6.14 -5.78 -5.58
C VAL A 157 6.67 -4.41 -5.99
N GLU A 158 7.65 -3.88 -5.27
CA GLU A 158 8.34 -2.64 -5.60
C GLU A 158 9.77 -2.93 -6.01
N GLY A 159 10.23 -2.20 -7.03
CA GLY A 159 11.57 -2.34 -7.57
C GLY A 159 11.85 -1.31 -8.65
N PHE A 160 12.78 -1.60 -9.53
CA PHE A 160 13.22 -0.69 -10.55
C PHE A 160 12.68 -1.09 -11.92
N TRP A 161 11.86 -0.21 -12.49
CA TRP A 161 11.48 -0.27 -13.91
C TRP A 161 12.55 0.38 -14.75
N TYR A 162 12.93 -0.22 -15.89
CA TYR A 162 13.97 0.30 -16.74
C TYR A 162 13.59 0.28 -18.21
N ASN A 163 14.07 1.24 -18.97
CA ASN A 163 13.89 1.32 -20.42
C ASN A 163 14.95 0.49 -21.12
N LYS A 164 14.51 -0.60 -21.77
CA LYS A 164 15.41 -1.59 -22.41
C LYS A 164 16.24 -0.98 -23.54
N GLU A 165 15.65 -0.07 -24.34
CA GLU A 165 16.37 0.61 -25.43
C GLU A 165 17.52 1.47 -24.89
N LEU A 166 17.32 2.18 -23.78
CA LEU A 166 18.34 3.02 -23.17
C LEU A 166 19.45 2.18 -22.53
N PHE A 167 19.12 1.04 -21.93
CA PHE A 167 20.10 0.08 -21.41
C PHE A 167 20.94 -0.50 -22.54
N GLU A 168 20.34 -0.95 -23.64
CA GLU A 168 21.06 -1.45 -24.83
C GLU A 168 21.97 -0.35 -25.40
N LYS A 169 21.48 0.87 -25.52
CA LYS A 169 22.25 2.01 -26.04
C LYS A 169 23.50 2.35 -25.21
N ALA A 170 23.41 2.14 -23.89
CA ALA A 170 24.52 2.40 -22.95
C ALA A 170 25.37 1.15 -22.65
N ASP A 171 25.12 0.01 -23.32
CA ASP A 171 25.77 -1.28 -23.05
C ASP A 171 25.67 -1.66 -21.56
N CYS A 172 24.45 -1.54 -21.00
CA CYS A 172 24.13 -1.90 -19.63
C CYS A 172 23.42 -3.24 -19.57
N GLU A 173 23.76 -4.03 -18.57
CA GLU A 173 23.00 -5.21 -18.15
C GLU A 173 22.17 -4.88 -16.91
N VAL A 174 21.17 -5.71 -16.59
CA VAL A 174 20.37 -5.57 -15.37
C VAL A 174 21.26 -5.85 -14.16
N PRO A 175 21.36 -4.91 -13.19
CA PRO A 175 22.25 -5.08 -12.04
C PRO A 175 21.62 -6.01 -10.99
N GLU A 176 22.42 -6.87 -10.38
CA GLU A 176 22.05 -7.73 -9.26
C GLU A 176 22.51 -7.14 -7.90
N THR A 177 23.59 -6.33 -7.93
CA THR A 177 24.19 -5.72 -6.75
C THR A 177 24.18 -4.19 -6.82
N TRP A 178 24.30 -3.50 -5.65
CA TRP A 178 24.40 -2.04 -5.62
C TRP A 178 25.66 -1.52 -6.34
N ASP A 179 26.78 -2.26 -6.29
CA ASP A 179 27.98 -1.86 -7.02
C ASP A 179 27.73 -1.87 -8.53
N GLU A 180 27.06 -2.91 -9.06
CA GLU A 180 26.66 -2.98 -10.47
C GLU A 180 25.65 -1.90 -10.83
N PHE A 181 24.73 -1.58 -9.91
CA PHE A 181 23.76 -0.50 -10.12
C PHE A 181 24.46 0.87 -10.25
N GLU A 182 25.45 1.17 -9.40
CA GLU A 182 26.28 2.38 -9.52
C GLU A 182 27.02 2.43 -10.86
N GLU A 183 27.56 1.28 -11.33
CA GLU A 183 28.19 1.22 -12.65
C GLU A 183 27.20 1.50 -13.79
N VAL A 184 25.96 0.99 -13.68
CA VAL A 184 24.87 1.26 -14.64
C VAL A 184 24.54 2.76 -14.65
N LEU A 185 24.37 3.38 -13.47
CA LEU A 185 24.09 4.82 -13.38
C LEU A 185 25.19 5.67 -14.05
N GLN A 186 26.46 5.30 -13.83
CA GLN A 186 27.58 5.99 -14.42
C GLN A 186 27.65 5.82 -15.95
N LYS A 187 27.46 4.58 -16.46
CA LYS A 187 27.43 4.30 -17.91
C LYS A 187 26.32 5.07 -18.63
N LEU A 188 25.13 5.14 -18.03
CA LEU A 188 24.00 5.91 -18.56
C LEU A 188 24.36 7.41 -18.61
N ALA A 189 24.92 7.95 -17.55
CA ALA A 189 25.35 9.35 -17.51
C ALA A 189 26.45 9.68 -18.54
N ASP A 190 27.45 8.77 -18.71
CA ASP A 190 28.52 8.91 -19.69
C ASP A 190 28.00 8.85 -21.14
N ALA A 191 26.84 8.22 -21.35
CA ALA A 191 26.13 8.17 -22.64
C ALA A 191 25.16 9.35 -22.87
N ASP A 192 25.21 10.39 -22.03
CA ASP A 192 24.27 11.53 -22.04
C ASP A 192 22.77 11.09 -21.87
N ILE A 193 22.54 10.01 -21.15
CA ILE A 193 21.21 9.50 -20.79
C ILE A 193 20.96 9.85 -19.32
N GLN A 194 19.79 10.43 -18.99
CA GLN A 194 19.41 10.62 -17.59
C GLN A 194 19.21 9.28 -16.91
N PRO A 195 20.03 8.92 -15.87
CA PRO A 195 19.98 7.60 -15.27
C PRO A 195 18.66 7.31 -14.54
N LEU A 196 18.23 8.22 -13.66
CA LEU A 196 17.11 8.02 -12.74
C LEU A 196 16.02 9.05 -12.92
N THR A 197 14.80 8.67 -12.55
CA THR A 197 13.70 9.58 -12.27
C THR A 197 12.91 9.13 -11.05
N THR A 198 12.22 10.04 -10.38
CA THR A 198 11.31 9.76 -9.26
C THR A 198 10.30 10.89 -9.10
N GLY A 199 9.22 10.64 -8.36
CA GLY A 199 8.23 11.65 -7.99
C GLY A 199 8.69 12.50 -6.81
N GLY A 200 9.68 13.38 -7.01
CA GLY A 200 10.16 14.26 -5.95
C GLY A 200 9.11 15.29 -5.48
N ALA A 201 8.13 15.65 -6.33
CA ALA A 201 7.00 16.49 -5.93
C ALA A 201 6.04 15.76 -4.98
N ASP A 202 5.80 14.49 -5.24
CA ASP A 202 4.96 13.62 -4.37
C ASP A 202 5.72 13.13 -3.14
N LYS A 203 7.03 13.33 -3.06
CA LYS A 203 7.93 13.06 -1.94
C LYS A 203 8.11 11.56 -1.66
N TRP A 204 7.02 10.79 -1.56
CA TRP A 204 7.07 9.36 -1.21
C TRP A 204 7.92 8.53 -2.18
N GLY A 205 7.96 8.88 -3.47
CA GLY A 205 8.82 8.19 -4.44
C GLY A 205 10.31 8.31 -4.09
N ALA A 206 10.73 9.45 -3.51
CA ALA A 206 12.12 9.67 -3.08
C ALA A 206 12.41 8.98 -1.74
N THR A 207 11.49 9.00 -0.77
CA THR A 207 11.68 8.27 0.51
C THR A 207 11.78 6.76 0.28
N ARG A 208 11.08 6.22 -0.74
CA ARG A 208 11.17 4.80 -1.13
C ARG A 208 12.57 4.42 -1.66
N LEU A 209 13.29 5.33 -2.32
CA LEU A 209 14.67 5.07 -2.73
C LEU A 209 15.61 4.98 -1.52
N ILE A 210 15.44 5.82 -0.50
CA ILE A 210 16.19 5.72 0.77
C ILE A 210 15.92 4.36 1.42
N ASN A 211 14.63 3.97 1.51
CA ASN A 211 14.24 2.66 2.03
C ASN A 211 14.86 1.51 1.22
N ALA A 212 14.82 1.57 -0.11
CA ALA A 212 15.36 0.53 -0.97
C ALA A 212 16.85 0.27 -0.68
N TYR A 213 17.64 1.32 -0.47
CA TYR A 213 19.04 1.17 -0.09
C TYR A 213 19.19 0.67 1.35
N ALA A 214 18.46 1.23 2.31
CA ALA A 214 18.54 0.89 3.73
C ALA A 214 18.27 -0.59 4.00
N VAL A 215 17.19 -1.16 3.43
CA VAL A 215 16.82 -2.56 3.65
C VAL A 215 17.86 -3.55 3.12
N ARG A 216 18.59 -3.19 2.08
CA ARG A 216 19.63 -4.04 1.48
C ARG A 216 20.98 -3.94 2.18
N THR A 217 21.24 -2.83 2.86
CA THR A 217 22.52 -2.59 3.58
C THR A 217 22.42 -2.82 5.08
N ALA A 218 21.21 -2.74 5.66
CA ALA A 218 20.99 -2.87 7.10
C ALA A 218 20.08 -4.05 7.51
N GLY A 219 19.37 -4.65 6.54
CA GLY A 219 18.45 -5.78 6.73
C GLY A 219 16.98 -5.38 6.52
N ASN A 220 16.17 -6.36 6.10
CA ASN A 220 14.76 -6.14 5.71
C ASN A 220 13.89 -5.56 6.84
N ASP A 221 14.28 -5.76 8.09
CA ASP A 221 13.54 -5.32 9.28
C ASP A 221 14.05 -3.99 9.89
N ILE A 222 15.03 -3.33 9.26
CA ILE A 222 15.68 -2.12 9.81
C ILE A 222 14.65 -1.01 10.11
N MET A 223 13.67 -0.82 9.22
CA MET A 223 12.66 0.22 9.43
C MET A 223 11.67 -0.14 10.53
N THR A 224 11.35 -1.43 10.68
CA THR A 224 10.56 -1.92 11.80
C THR A 224 11.29 -1.73 13.13
N LYS A 225 12.58 -2.00 13.16
CA LYS A 225 13.45 -1.77 14.35
C LYS A 225 13.50 -0.29 14.71
N ALA A 226 13.66 0.60 13.72
CA ALA A 226 13.68 2.03 13.98
C ALA A 226 12.32 2.53 14.51
N ALA A 227 11.20 2.09 13.90
CA ALA A 227 9.87 2.45 14.37
C ALA A 227 9.56 1.97 15.80
N ASN A 228 10.15 0.85 16.24
CA ASN A 228 10.01 0.31 17.59
C ASN A 228 11.01 0.91 18.60
N GLY A 229 11.98 1.71 18.16
CA GLY A 229 13.05 2.25 18.99
C GLY A 229 14.16 1.26 19.34
N ASP A 230 14.25 0.13 18.62
CA ASP A 230 15.34 -0.84 18.76
C ASP A 230 16.64 -0.34 18.09
N VAL A 231 16.50 0.60 17.13
CA VAL A 231 17.56 1.29 16.42
C VAL A 231 17.16 2.76 16.28
N ASP A 232 18.07 3.67 16.51
CA ASP A 232 17.82 5.10 16.30
C ASP A 232 17.74 5.41 14.79
N TYR A 233 16.89 6.36 14.39
CA TYR A 233 16.88 6.83 12.99
C TYR A 233 18.22 7.44 12.57
N THR A 234 19.05 7.86 13.52
CA THR A 234 20.42 8.33 13.31
C THR A 234 21.48 7.22 13.26
N ASP A 235 21.07 5.96 13.12
CA ASP A 235 21.99 4.85 12.86
C ASP A 235 22.83 5.13 11.59
N GLU A 236 24.12 4.79 11.63
CA GLU A 236 25.07 5.08 10.53
C GLU A 236 24.62 4.51 9.18
N LYS A 237 23.93 3.38 9.16
CA LYS A 237 23.44 2.75 7.91
C LYS A 237 22.22 3.48 7.35
N LEU A 238 21.35 4.00 8.21
CA LEU A 238 20.22 4.82 7.80
C LEU A 238 20.68 6.18 7.27
N ILE A 239 21.67 6.82 7.94
CA ILE A 239 22.32 8.03 7.44
C ILE A 239 22.97 7.76 6.07
N ALA A 240 23.72 6.66 5.92
CA ALA A 240 24.34 6.28 4.66
C ALA A 240 23.33 6.10 3.53
N ALA A 241 22.13 5.56 3.82
CA ALA A 241 21.07 5.43 2.82
C ALA A 241 20.54 6.79 2.35
N ALA A 242 20.35 7.75 3.27
CA ALA A 242 19.95 9.09 2.90
C ALA A 242 21.06 9.83 2.12
N ASP A 243 22.31 9.73 2.56
CA ASP A 243 23.48 10.28 1.87
C ASP A 243 23.65 9.71 0.46
N LYS A 244 23.35 8.43 0.24
CA LYS A 244 23.39 7.79 -1.07
C LYS A 244 22.44 8.46 -2.06
N ILE A 245 21.23 8.75 -1.65
CA ILE A 245 20.24 9.42 -2.50
C ILE A 245 20.61 10.89 -2.76
N ALA A 246 21.15 11.57 -1.75
CA ALA A 246 21.71 12.91 -1.90
C ALA A 246 22.90 12.93 -2.89
N GLU A 247 23.80 11.94 -2.82
CA GLU A 247 24.91 11.77 -3.75
C GLU A 247 24.42 11.62 -5.20
N TRP A 248 23.39 10.79 -5.44
CA TRP A 248 22.82 10.64 -6.79
C TRP A 248 22.22 11.94 -7.32
N ALA A 249 21.58 12.72 -6.44
CA ALA A 249 21.07 14.04 -6.80
C ALA A 249 22.21 15.03 -7.11
N GLU A 250 23.28 15.06 -6.32
CA GLU A 250 24.47 15.89 -6.54
C GLU A 250 25.17 15.53 -7.87
N LYS A 251 25.30 14.24 -8.19
CA LYS A 251 25.82 13.73 -9.47
C LYS A 251 24.91 14.10 -10.66
N GLY A 252 23.69 14.58 -10.40
CA GLY A 252 22.73 14.96 -11.43
C GLY A 252 21.99 13.78 -12.07
N TYR A 253 22.02 12.60 -11.47
CA TYR A 253 21.39 11.40 -12.02
C TYR A 253 19.86 11.52 -12.16
N PHE A 254 19.21 12.33 -11.33
CA PHE A 254 17.76 12.62 -11.43
C PHE A 254 17.43 13.74 -12.45
N GLY A 255 18.41 14.32 -13.11
CA GLY A 255 18.19 15.49 -13.96
C GLY A 255 17.90 16.75 -13.14
N LYS A 256 17.40 17.80 -13.82
CA LYS A 256 17.13 19.09 -13.18
C LYS A 256 15.69 19.20 -12.69
N GLY A 257 15.51 19.77 -11.49
CA GLY A 257 14.19 20.11 -10.96
C GLY A 257 13.37 18.88 -10.52
N ILE A 258 14.03 17.83 -10.08
CA ILE A 258 13.37 16.57 -9.66
C ILE A 258 12.29 16.81 -8.58
N THR A 259 12.46 17.81 -7.71
CA THR A 259 11.48 18.17 -6.67
C THR A 259 10.17 18.75 -7.22
N THR A 260 10.10 19.00 -8.53
CA THR A 260 8.87 19.44 -9.23
C THR A 260 8.27 18.37 -10.13
N VAL A 261 8.90 17.21 -10.24
CA VAL A 261 8.42 16.05 -11.01
C VAL A 261 7.53 15.20 -10.12
N ASP A 262 6.29 14.98 -10.53
CA ASP A 262 5.38 14.03 -9.88
C ASP A 262 5.57 12.60 -10.40
N MET A 263 4.97 11.60 -9.71
CA MET A 263 5.11 10.19 -10.07
C MET A 263 4.56 9.87 -11.47
N SER A 264 3.50 10.52 -11.90
CA SER A 264 2.93 10.35 -13.24
C SER A 264 3.89 10.88 -14.32
N THR A 265 4.48 12.05 -14.09
CA THR A 265 5.50 12.62 -14.98
C THR A 265 6.77 11.74 -15.00
N ALA A 266 7.22 11.24 -13.85
CA ALA A 266 8.37 10.34 -13.76
C ALA A 266 8.14 9.04 -14.57
N GLY A 267 6.95 8.41 -14.44
CA GLY A 267 6.57 7.26 -15.25
C GLY A 267 6.57 7.58 -16.76
N SER A 268 6.03 8.73 -17.14
CA SER A 268 6.05 9.21 -18.54
C SER A 268 7.47 9.47 -19.06
N MET A 269 8.40 9.91 -18.21
CA MET A 269 9.81 10.09 -18.57
C MET A 269 10.48 8.74 -18.87
N LEU A 270 10.23 7.71 -18.06
CA LEU A 270 10.71 6.35 -18.32
C LEU A 270 10.16 5.83 -19.65
N MET A 271 8.83 5.82 -19.82
CA MET A 271 8.15 5.27 -21.00
C MET A 271 8.58 5.98 -22.30
N SER A 272 8.82 7.29 -22.24
CA SER A 272 9.26 8.08 -23.41
C SER A 272 10.79 8.09 -23.64
N GLY A 273 11.57 7.34 -22.87
CA GLY A 273 13.03 7.29 -22.99
C GLY A 273 13.75 8.59 -22.60
N LYS A 274 13.15 9.42 -21.73
CA LYS A 274 13.79 10.62 -21.17
C LYS A 274 14.60 10.31 -19.91
N ALA A 275 14.29 9.24 -19.22
CA ALA A 275 15.05 8.68 -18.10
C ALA A 275 15.11 7.17 -18.25
N ALA A 276 16.21 6.57 -17.80
CA ALA A 276 16.45 5.14 -18.01
C ALA A 276 15.84 4.25 -16.94
N ILE A 277 15.74 4.72 -15.68
CA ILE A 277 15.32 3.91 -14.52
C ILE A 277 14.34 4.72 -13.66
N PHE A 278 13.31 4.02 -13.17
CA PHE A 278 12.26 4.57 -12.29
C PHE A 278 11.91 3.56 -11.20
N TYR A 279 12.12 3.92 -9.93
CA TYR A 279 11.65 3.09 -8.81
C TYR A 279 10.15 3.27 -8.62
N ASN A 280 9.40 2.18 -8.75
CA ASN A 280 7.95 2.18 -8.55
C ASN A 280 7.45 0.75 -8.31
N GLY A 281 6.21 0.62 -7.85
CA GLY A 281 5.60 -0.69 -7.67
C GLY A 281 4.90 -1.23 -8.92
N SER A 282 4.46 -2.48 -8.82
CA SER A 282 3.81 -3.19 -9.91
C SER A 282 2.45 -2.62 -10.35
N TRP A 283 1.85 -1.72 -9.58
CA TRP A 283 0.68 -0.95 -10.04
C TRP A 283 0.96 -0.10 -11.28
N PHE A 284 2.23 0.18 -11.59
CA PHE A 284 2.65 0.92 -12.78
C PHE A 284 2.33 0.17 -14.09
N THR A 285 2.05 -1.13 -14.04
CA THR A 285 1.62 -1.92 -15.22
C THR A 285 0.42 -1.31 -15.91
N GLN A 286 -0.50 -0.69 -15.22
CA GLN A 286 -1.67 -0.01 -15.81
C GLN A 286 -1.26 1.07 -16.82
N ASN A 287 -0.18 1.80 -16.55
CA ASN A 287 0.35 2.81 -17.47
C ASN A 287 1.10 2.16 -18.64
N LEU A 288 1.75 1.01 -18.39
CA LEU A 288 2.53 0.28 -19.39
C LEU A 288 1.65 -0.44 -20.39
N THR A 289 0.47 -0.91 -20.00
CA THR A 289 -0.50 -1.60 -20.86
C THR A 289 -1.38 -0.65 -21.68
N ASP A 290 -1.39 0.64 -21.35
CA ASP A 290 -2.10 1.66 -22.10
C ASP A 290 -1.25 2.16 -23.29
N ASP A 291 -1.55 1.67 -24.49
CA ASP A 291 -0.86 2.05 -25.74
C ASP A 291 -0.84 3.56 -26.00
N THR A 292 -1.75 4.32 -25.39
CA THR A 292 -1.79 5.79 -25.53
C THR A 292 -0.80 6.50 -24.62
N GLN A 293 -0.35 5.84 -23.54
CA GLN A 293 0.59 6.36 -22.55
C GLN A 293 2.00 5.82 -22.75
N ASN A 294 2.15 4.57 -23.20
CA ASN A 294 3.42 3.87 -23.32
C ASN A 294 3.98 3.83 -24.75
N PRO A 295 4.77 4.82 -25.17
CA PRO A 295 5.43 4.82 -26.47
C PRO A 295 6.55 3.78 -26.59
N ALA A 296 7.03 3.19 -25.50
CA ALA A 296 8.02 2.12 -25.52
C ALA A 296 7.42 0.77 -26.02
N GLY A 297 6.07 0.65 -26.03
CA GLY A 297 5.37 -0.54 -26.51
C GLY A 297 5.37 -1.70 -25.50
N GLU A 298 4.84 -2.84 -25.94
CA GLU A 298 4.53 -4.01 -25.10
C GLU A 298 5.74 -4.61 -24.36
N ASP A 299 6.97 -4.48 -24.93
CA ASP A 299 8.20 -5.08 -24.40
C ASP A 299 9.32 -4.07 -24.10
N GLY A 300 9.06 -2.77 -24.24
CA GLY A 300 10.12 -1.74 -24.15
C GLY A 300 10.61 -1.46 -22.74
N ILE A 301 9.82 -1.81 -21.73
CA ILE A 301 10.15 -1.60 -20.32
C ILE A 301 10.39 -2.96 -19.65
N GLY A 302 11.41 -3.03 -18.80
CA GLY A 302 11.69 -4.20 -17.96
C GLY A 302 11.59 -3.84 -16.50
N PHE A 303 11.70 -4.84 -15.63
CA PHE A 303 11.69 -4.69 -14.18
C PHE A 303 12.81 -5.53 -13.56
N PHE A 304 13.39 -5.05 -12.47
CA PHE A 304 14.27 -5.84 -11.61
C PHE A 304 14.06 -5.45 -10.13
N ASN A 305 14.28 -6.44 -9.27
CA ASN A 305 14.20 -6.25 -7.82
C ASN A 305 15.26 -5.26 -7.33
N ILE A 306 15.11 -4.76 -6.12
CA ILE A 306 16.12 -3.93 -5.48
C ILE A 306 17.43 -4.71 -5.39
N PRO A 307 18.55 -4.19 -5.95
CA PRO A 307 19.86 -4.83 -5.91
C PRO A 307 20.31 -5.10 -4.48
N ILE A 308 21.00 -6.21 -4.27
CA ILE A 308 21.52 -6.58 -2.96
C ILE A 308 22.91 -5.96 -2.70
N GLU A 309 23.25 -5.81 -1.43
CA GLU A 309 24.61 -5.53 -0.99
C GLU A 309 25.34 -6.84 -0.69
N ASP A 310 24.71 -7.68 0.12
CA ASP A 310 25.22 -8.97 0.57
C ASP A 310 24.05 -9.92 0.86
N GLU A 311 24.10 -11.14 0.35
CA GLU A 311 23.10 -12.19 0.61
C GLU A 311 22.95 -12.53 2.12
N GLU A 312 23.98 -12.30 2.93
CA GLU A 312 23.91 -12.48 4.40
C GLU A 312 23.08 -11.39 5.09
N ILE A 313 22.90 -10.23 4.44
CA ILE A 313 22.12 -9.10 4.97
C ILE A 313 20.67 -9.18 4.48
N SER A 314 20.48 -9.42 3.18
CA SER A 314 19.16 -9.43 2.54
C SER A 314 19.19 -10.28 1.29
N SER A 315 18.30 -11.27 1.20
CA SER A 315 18.24 -12.18 0.06
C SER A 315 17.76 -11.49 -1.22
N ALA A 316 18.31 -11.90 -2.37
CA ALA A 316 17.86 -11.46 -3.68
C ALA A 316 16.39 -11.82 -3.97
N THR A 317 15.83 -12.81 -3.26
CA THR A 317 14.43 -13.21 -3.38
C THR A 317 13.50 -12.56 -2.33
N SER A 318 14.00 -11.64 -1.52
CA SER A 318 13.18 -10.77 -0.68
C SER A 318 12.72 -9.56 -1.49
N TYR A 319 11.45 -9.19 -1.39
CA TYR A 319 10.86 -8.06 -2.13
C TYR A 319 10.23 -7.03 -1.20
N SER A 320 10.36 -5.76 -1.56
CA SER A 320 9.47 -4.74 -0.99
C SER A 320 8.06 -4.99 -1.51
N MET A 321 7.11 -5.20 -0.59
CA MET A 321 5.74 -5.57 -0.94
C MET A 321 4.73 -4.69 -0.22
N ASN A 322 3.60 -4.44 -0.87
CA ASN A 322 2.47 -3.75 -0.26
C ASN A 322 1.13 -4.23 -0.86
N CYS A 323 0.06 -3.93 -0.14
CA CYS A 323 -1.32 -4.19 -0.59
C CYS A 323 -2.01 -2.92 -1.14
N GLY A 324 -1.24 -1.90 -1.50
CA GLY A 324 -1.75 -0.58 -1.91
C GLY A 324 -2.35 0.18 -0.72
N ASN A 325 -3.12 1.23 -1.02
CA ASN A 325 -4.08 1.71 -0.05
C ASN A 325 -5.15 0.63 0.12
N ILE A 326 -5.44 0.29 1.36
CA ILE A 326 -6.40 -0.76 1.70
C ILE A 326 -7.82 -0.20 1.72
N LEU A 327 -8.80 -1.08 1.74
CA LEU A 327 -10.19 -0.75 1.97
C LEU A 327 -10.61 -1.22 3.35
N ALA A 328 -11.05 -0.29 4.20
CA ALA A 328 -11.59 -0.58 5.52
C ALA A 328 -13.11 -0.36 5.55
N LEU A 329 -13.79 -1.07 6.44
CA LEU A 329 -15.24 -0.98 6.66
C LEU A 329 -15.51 -0.37 8.03
N ASP A 330 -16.49 0.55 8.10
CA ASP A 330 -16.98 1.07 9.38
C ASP A 330 -17.71 -0.04 10.16
N ASN A 331 -17.21 -0.32 11.38
CA ASN A 331 -17.79 -1.35 12.24
C ASN A 331 -19.23 -1.04 12.63
N ASP A 332 -19.57 0.24 12.84
CA ASP A 332 -20.92 0.67 13.28
C ASP A 332 -21.95 0.62 12.14
N LYS A 333 -21.51 0.57 10.88
CA LYS A 333 -22.37 0.56 9.68
C LYS A 333 -22.47 -0.80 9.00
N TYR A 334 -21.66 -1.77 9.46
CA TYR A 334 -21.71 -3.13 8.93
C TYR A 334 -22.99 -3.83 9.39
N ASP A 335 -23.82 -4.19 8.44
CA ASP A 335 -25.10 -4.88 8.62
C ASP A 335 -25.26 -6.02 7.60
N GLU A 336 -26.37 -6.77 7.67
CA GLU A 336 -26.65 -7.87 6.76
C GLU A 336 -26.56 -7.47 5.28
N ALA A 337 -27.07 -6.30 4.92
CA ALA A 337 -27.02 -5.83 3.54
C ALA A 337 -25.58 -5.54 3.08
N THR A 338 -24.74 -5.00 3.98
CA THR A 338 -23.31 -4.82 3.73
C THR A 338 -22.60 -6.16 3.59
N GLY A 339 -22.95 -7.15 4.39
CA GLY A 339 -22.40 -8.52 4.31
C GLY A 339 -22.69 -9.17 2.95
N TRP A 340 -23.90 -9.04 2.41
CA TRP A 340 -24.23 -9.53 1.07
C TRP A 340 -23.45 -8.81 -0.04
N PHE A 341 -23.30 -7.50 0.05
CA PHE A 341 -22.43 -6.75 -0.87
C PHE A 341 -20.97 -7.19 -0.75
N LEU A 342 -20.45 -7.33 0.48
CA LEU A 342 -19.08 -7.80 0.72
C LEU A 342 -18.85 -9.18 0.14
N LYS A 343 -19.81 -10.11 0.29
CA LYS A 343 -19.72 -11.43 -0.33
C LYS A 343 -19.56 -11.34 -1.85
N TYR A 344 -20.42 -10.57 -2.51
CA TYR A 344 -20.31 -10.35 -3.95
C TYR A 344 -18.97 -9.71 -4.33
N TYR A 345 -18.54 -8.71 -3.57
CA TYR A 345 -17.25 -8.06 -3.77
C TYR A 345 -16.11 -9.07 -3.72
N MET A 346 -16.01 -9.87 -2.65
CA MET A 346 -14.96 -10.85 -2.46
C MET A 346 -14.89 -11.89 -3.59
N GLU A 347 -16.05 -12.38 -4.03
CA GLU A 347 -16.14 -13.42 -5.06
C GLU A 347 -15.81 -12.92 -6.49
N ASN A 348 -15.85 -11.60 -6.72
CA ASN A 348 -15.76 -11.07 -8.10
C ASN A 348 -14.58 -10.10 -8.33
N ILE A 349 -14.06 -9.45 -7.29
CA ILE A 349 -13.10 -8.36 -7.45
C ILE A 349 -11.78 -8.81 -8.08
N GLY A 350 -11.30 -10.03 -7.76
CA GLY A 350 -10.06 -10.57 -8.31
C GLY A 350 -10.12 -10.73 -9.82
N ASN A 351 -11.15 -11.38 -10.34
CA ASN A 351 -11.35 -11.55 -11.78
C ASN A 351 -11.59 -10.20 -12.47
N LEU A 352 -12.43 -9.35 -11.89
CA LEU A 352 -12.70 -8.03 -12.45
C LEU A 352 -11.43 -7.18 -12.59
N ALA A 353 -10.54 -7.21 -11.60
CA ALA A 353 -9.28 -6.48 -11.64
C ALA A 353 -8.33 -7.00 -12.71
N MET A 354 -8.25 -8.32 -12.88
CA MET A 354 -7.43 -8.92 -13.93
C MET A 354 -7.97 -8.64 -15.34
N GLU A 355 -9.30 -8.71 -15.51
CA GLU A 355 -9.95 -8.48 -16.79
C GLU A 355 -9.91 -7.00 -17.24
N GLU A 356 -10.15 -6.07 -16.32
CA GLU A 356 -10.27 -4.64 -16.63
C GLU A 356 -8.92 -3.89 -16.56
N GLN A 357 -7.97 -4.36 -15.74
CA GLN A 357 -6.75 -3.61 -15.42
C GLN A 357 -5.46 -4.43 -15.56
N GLY A 358 -5.53 -5.76 -15.69
CA GLY A 358 -4.36 -6.62 -15.67
C GLY A 358 -3.56 -6.55 -14.36
N THR A 359 -4.21 -6.29 -13.22
CA THR A 359 -3.53 -6.07 -11.94
C THR A 359 -3.97 -7.05 -10.85
N VAL A 360 -3.01 -7.51 -10.06
CA VAL A 360 -3.24 -8.37 -8.89
C VAL A 360 -3.66 -7.50 -7.71
N LYS A 361 -4.84 -7.77 -7.14
CA LYS A 361 -5.39 -6.97 -6.03
C LYS A 361 -5.34 -7.67 -4.66
N GLY A 362 -4.67 -8.81 -4.56
CA GLY A 362 -4.62 -9.59 -3.32
C GLY A 362 -5.81 -10.55 -3.15
N TYR A 363 -6.56 -10.79 -4.20
CA TYR A 363 -7.64 -11.78 -4.29
C TYR A 363 -7.27 -12.91 -5.23
N THR A 364 -7.95 -14.05 -5.08
CA THR A 364 -7.87 -15.15 -6.06
C THR A 364 -8.59 -14.73 -7.36
N TYR A 365 -8.11 -15.23 -8.49
CA TYR A 365 -8.68 -15.00 -9.82
C TYR A 365 -8.54 -16.26 -10.68
N ASP A 366 -9.35 -16.37 -11.74
CA ASP A 366 -9.40 -17.48 -12.68
C ASP A 366 -9.26 -16.96 -14.13
N VAL A 367 -8.25 -16.10 -14.35
CA VAL A 367 -7.90 -15.60 -15.70
C VAL A 367 -6.72 -16.42 -16.21
N ALA A 368 -6.85 -16.96 -17.42
CA ALA A 368 -5.82 -17.80 -18.01
C ALA A 368 -4.55 -16.99 -18.32
N ALA A 369 -3.37 -17.54 -18.04
CA ALA A 369 -2.10 -16.85 -18.26
C ALA A 369 -1.88 -16.43 -19.73
N GLU A 370 -2.45 -17.18 -20.71
CA GLU A 370 -2.40 -16.84 -22.12
C GLU A 370 -3.15 -15.55 -22.49
N ASP A 371 -4.16 -15.18 -21.70
CA ASP A 371 -4.99 -13.99 -21.92
C ASP A 371 -4.42 -12.71 -21.25
N MET A 372 -3.34 -12.84 -20.47
CA MET A 372 -2.68 -11.72 -19.81
C MET A 372 -1.69 -11.01 -20.74
N ASP A 373 -1.52 -9.71 -20.57
CA ASP A 373 -0.47 -8.94 -21.24
C ASP A 373 0.94 -9.25 -20.72
N GLY A 374 1.97 -8.78 -21.43
CA GLY A 374 3.36 -9.07 -21.11
C GLY A 374 3.81 -8.48 -19.78
N TYR A 375 3.33 -7.30 -19.41
CA TYR A 375 3.71 -6.64 -18.15
C TYR A 375 3.03 -7.28 -16.94
N THR A 376 1.78 -7.71 -17.06
CA THR A 376 1.09 -8.50 -16.04
C THR A 376 1.83 -9.81 -15.79
N LYS A 377 2.24 -10.53 -16.84
CA LYS A 377 3.05 -11.76 -16.71
C LYS A 377 4.38 -11.50 -16.01
N LEU A 378 5.08 -10.42 -16.38
CA LEU A 378 6.35 -10.02 -15.76
C LEU A 378 6.19 -9.82 -14.24
N VAL A 379 5.13 -9.11 -13.82
CA VAL A 379 4.86 -8.88 -12.39
C VAL A 379 4.53 -10.17 -11.65
N LEU A 380 3.72 -11.05 -12.25
CA LEU A 380 3.41 -12.35 -11.65
C LEU A 380 4.65 -13.21 -11.47
N GLU A 381 5.56 -13.22 -12.46
CA GLU A 381 6.84 -13.92 -12.35
C GLU A 381 7.70 -13.36 -11.20
N GLU A 382 7.68 -12.05 -10.96
CA GLU A 382 8.41 -11.44 -9.84
C GLU A 382 7.77 -11.78 -8.48
N ILE A 383 6.43 -11.78 -8.40
CA ILE A 383 5.72 -12.23 -7.20
C ILE A 383 6.03 -13.70 -6.90
N ASP A 384 6.03 -14.57 -7.92
CA ASP A 384 6.34 -16.00 -7.77
C ASP A 384 7.80 -16.26 -7.35
N LYS A 385 8.75 -15.39 -7.70
CA LYS A 385 10.13 -15.44 -7.23
C LYS A 385 10.29 -15.05 -5.77
N SER A 386 9.33 -14.30 -5.22
CA SER A 386 9.41 -13.79 -3.86
C SER A 386 9.27 -14.91 -2.85
N THR A 387 10.26 -15.03 -1.96
CA THR A 387 10.24 -15.95 -0.82
C THR A 387 9.96 -15.24 0.50
N GLU A 388 10.08 -13.91 0.51
CA GLU A 388 9.88 -13.06 1.67
C GLU A 388 9.45 -11.66 1.22
N GLY A 389 8.41 -11.11 1.84
CA GLY A 389 7.98 -9.73 1.66
C GLY A 389 8.41 -8.87 2.85
N PHE A 390 8.89 -7.66 2.61
CA PHE A 390 9.13 -6.67 3.65
C PHE A 390 8.37 -5.38 3.35
N ALA A 391 8.00 -4.68 4.43
CA ALA A 391 7.24 -3.45 4.32
C ALA A 391 8.14 -2.28 3.91
N TRP A 392 7.51 -1.30 3.29
CA TRP A 392 8.14 -0.02 2.97
C TRP A 392 8.32 0.84 4.24
N TRP A 393 9.14 1.85 4.09
CA TRP A 393 9.57 2.77 5.12
C TRP A 393 8.44 3.30 6.02
N GLU A 394 7.42 3.93 5.43
CA GLU A 394 6.39 4.61 6.20
C GLU A 394 5.35 3.68 6.83
N ALA A 395 5.27 2.42 6.40
CA ALA A 395 4.23 1.48 6.86
C ALA A 395 4.22 1.26 8.39
N LYS A 396 5.38 1.39 9.03
CA LYS A 396 5.53 1.23 10.48
C LYS A 396 5.68 2.55 11.22
N MET A 397 5.79 3.67 10.51
CA MET A 397 5.98 4.98 11.12
C MET A 397 4.66 5.59 11.58
N PRO A 398 4.60 6.17 12.78
CA PRO A 398 3.53 7.11 13.13
C PRO A 398 3.45 8.27 12.12
N SER A 399 2.24 8.78 11.89
CA SER A 399 1.97 9.76 10.82
C SER A 399 2.85 11.02 10.87
N GLU A 400 3.17 11.53 12.07
CA GLU A 400 4.01 12.73 12.20
C GLU A 400 5.47 12.47 11.78
N ILE A 401 5.97 11.26 12.03
CA ILE A 401 7.33 10.85 11.65
C ILE A 401 7.39 10.66 10.13
N SER A 402 6.42 9.93 9.56
CA SER A 402 6.29 9.74 8.10
C SER A 402 6.20 11.08 7.38
N LYS A 403 5.37 11.99 7.88
CA LYS A 403 5.23 13.35 7.34
C LYS A 403 6.55 14.11 7.35
N THR A 404 7.31 14.05 8.45
CA THR A 404 8.61 14.73 8.54
C THR A 404 9.60 14.16 7.54
N ALA A 405 9.65 12.83 7.38
CA ALA A 405 10.50 12.18 6.39
C ALA A 405 10.15 12.66 4.96
N GLN A 406 8.87 12.73 4.61
CA GLN A 406 8.41 13.19 3.31
C GLN A 406 8.65 14.69 3.09
N GLU A 407 8.43 15.56 4.10
CA GLU A 407 8.65 16.98 3.95
C GLU A 407 10.13 17.34 3.75
N ASN A 408 11.04 16.62 4.40
CA ASN A 408 12.47 16.91 4.37
C ASN A 408 13.24 16.22 3.22
N VAL A 409 12.62 15.30 2.47
CA VAL A 409 13.29 14.67 1.33
C VAL A 409 13.56 15.63 0.17
N GLN A 410 12.74 16.67 -0.01
CA GLN A 410 12.99 17.68 -1.05
C GLN A 410 14.22 18.56 -0.75
N PRO A 411 14.43 19.11 0.46
CA PRO A 411 15.70 19.72 0.86
C PRO A 411 16.91 18.80 0.68
N LEU A 412 16.77 17.48 1.02
CA LEU A 412 17.83 16.50 0.79
C LEU A 412 18.19 16.39 -0.70
N LEU A 413 17.20 16.23 -1.58
CA LEU A 413 17.39 16.14 -3.04
C LEU A 413 17.94 17.42 -3.65
N ASN A 414 17.68 18.58 -3.06
CA ASN A 414 18.21 19.87 -3.51
C ASN A 414 19.63 20.17 -2.98
N GLY A 415 20.21 19.32 -2.11
CA GLY A 415 21.50 19.55 -1.46
C GLY A 415 21.45 20.66 -0.39
N GLU A 416 20.27 20.96 0.13
CA GLU A 416 20.03 21.93 1.21
C GLU A 416 20.12 21.28 2.60
N MET A 417 20.18 19.93 2.65
CA MET A 417 20.23 19.09 3.84
C MET A 417 21.14 17.89 3.58
N THR A 418 21.95 17.50 4.55
CA THR A 418 22.73 16.24 4.52
C THR A 418 21.88 15.05 4.94
N GLY A 419 22.33 13.82 4.67
CA GLY A 419 21.66 12.61 5.16
C GLY A 419 21.61 12.56 6.69
N GLU A 420 22.66 13.01 7.38
CA GLU A 420 22.68 13.12 8.85
C GLU A 420 21.62 14.10 9.35
N GLU A 421 21.51 15.31 8.77
CA GLU A 421 20.50 16.30 9.15
C GLU A 421 19.08 15.79 8.86
N TYR A 422 18.90 15.08 7.73
CA TYR A 422 17.63 14.47 7.36
C TYR A 422 17.19 13.42 8.40
N MET A 423 18.06 12.47 8.72
CA MET A 423 17.76 11.43 9.70
C MET A 423 17.61 11.98 11.11
N GLN A 424 18.40 13.00 11.49
CA GLN A 424 18.24 13.68 12.79
C GLN A 424 16.87 14.35 12.90
N SER A 425 16.37 14.97 11.82
CA SER A 425 15.03 15.58 11.83
C SER A 425 13.91 14.58 12.10
N ILE A 426 14.08 13.36 11.64
CA ILE A 426 13.13 12.24 11.89
C ILE A 426 13.24 11.76 13.34
N GLN A 427 14.49 11.59 13.83
CA GLN A 427 14.75 11.20 15.22
C GLN A 427 14.19 12.21 16.21
N ASP A 428 14.38 13.51 15.96
CA ASP A 428 13.86 14.58 16.82
C ASP A 428 12.34 14.51 17.01
N VAL A 429 11.60 14.15 15.96
CA VAL A 429 10.14 13.97 16.06
C VAL A 429 9.78 12.67 16.78
N TYR A 430 10.56 11.61 16.57
CA TYR A 430 10.39 10.35 17.30
C TYR A 430 10.58 10.54 18.82
N ASP A 431 11.61 11.28 19.21
CA ASP A 431 11.92 11.54 20.63
C ASP A 431 10.90 12.43 21.35
N MET A 432 10.01 13.11 20.59
CA MET A 432 8.94 13.96 21.15
C MET A 432 7.65 13.19 21.42
N GLN A 433 7.53 11.91 20.99
CA GLN A 433 6.34 11.08 21.21
C GLN A 433 6.40 10.34 22.55
#